data_c9b12b5d2bfc32534f0d043f5f5f43f3
#
_entry.id   c9b12b5d2bfc32534f0d043f5f5f43f3
#
_cell.length_a   1.000
_cell.length_b   1.000
_cell.length_c   1.000
_cell.angle_alpha   90.00
_cell.angle_beta   90.00
_cell.angle_gamma   90.00
#
_symmetry.space_group_name_H-M   'P 1'
#
loop_
_entity.id
_entity.type
_entity.pdbx_description
1 polymer ?
#
loop_
_entity_poly.entity_id
_entity_poly.type
_entity_poly.pdbx_seq_one_letter_code
_entity_poly.pdbx_strand_id
1 'polypeptide(L)'
;MLKNETLRRDADAIIRASLNAVLPDEAVRRALKNFRPQGGRVLLVAAGKAAWQMAHAAVKFLGRVDGGVVVTKYGHVKGTIPGVDCCEAGHPVPDENGFAATRKALELVQGLTAEDTVLFLLSGGGSALFEKPLIPGAELQQITGQLLASGADIVEMNTIRKRLSGVKGGRFAQSCAPARVFSIVLSDILGDPLDMIASGPAVPDTSTCAQALAIAEKYHLQLSAQAKALLAQETPKVLDRVATQITGSVRELCRAAASACRNLGYEPVLLTDQLCCEAREAGSFLGSIVRTQAGQGKKLALSLIHISEPTRQEAISY
;
A
#
# COMPACT_ATOMS: atom_id res chain seq x y z
N MET A 1 16.83 28.59 28.79
CA MET A 1 17.44 27.82 27.69
C MET A 1 17.37 26.33 27.90
N LEU A 2 17.75 25.76 29.04
CA LEU A 2 17.74 24.29 29.31
C LEU A 2 16.37 23.58 29.10
N LYS A 3 15.25 24.27 29.31
CA LYS A 3 13.89 23.66 29.17
C LYS A 3 13.54 23.32 27.73
N ASN A 4 13.99 24.11 26.74
CA ASN A 4 13.70 23.88 25.33
C ASN A 4 14.59 22.75 24.74
N GLU A 5 15.79 22.57 25.23
CA GLU A 5 16.70 21.50 24.77
C GLU A 5 16.19 20.12 25.20
N THR A 6 15.70 19.98 26.42
CA THR A 6 15.10 18.73 26.89
C THR A 6 13.86 18.37 26.06
N LEU A 7 12.94 19.31 25.84
CA LEU A 7 11.73 19.08 25.03
C LEU A 7 12.06 18.71 23.58
N ARG A 8 13.07 19.31 22.99
CA ARG A 8 13.55 18.98 21.62
C ARG A 8 14.13 17.58 21.58
N ARG A 9 14.98 17.22 22.52
CA ARG A 9 15.56 15.88 22.63
C ARG A 9 14.48 14.82 22.80
N ASP A 10 13.48 15.06 23.64
CA ASP A 10 12.37 14.15 23.87
C ASP A 10 11.49 14.03 22.62
N ALA A 11 11.22 15.12 21.92
CA ALA A 11 10.51 15.11 20.64
C ALA A 11 11.27 14.31 19.57
N ASP A 12 12.58 14.51 19.45
CA ASP A 12 13.43 13.75 18.51
C ASP A 12 13.42 12.25 18.86
N ALA A 13 13.45 11.89 20.13
CA ALA A 13 13.38 10.49 20.59
C ALA A 13 12.02 9.85 20.20
N ILE A 14 10.92 10.56 20.42
CA ILE A 14 9.58 10.11 20.03
C ILE A 14 9.47 9.93 18.52
N ILE A 15 9.92 10.91 17.74
CA ILE A 15 9.90 10.86 16.26
C ILE A 15 10.72 9.66 15.76
N ARG A 16 11.95 9.48 16.25
CA ARG A 16 12.81 8.37 15.85
C ARG A 16 12.20 7.01 16.20
N ALA A 17 11.66 6.87 17.40
CA ALA A 17 11.00 5.63 17.83
C ALA A 17 9.79 5.31 16.95
N SER A 18 8.99 6.31 16.63
CA SER A 18 7.81 6.17 15.76
C SER A 18 8.19 5.75 14.35
N LEU A 19 9.14 6.45 13.75
CA LEU A 19 9.61 6.14 12.40
C LEU A 19 10.22 4.74 12.33
N ASN A 20 11.08 4.38 13.28
CA ASN A 20 11.71 3.06 13.31
C ASN A 20 10.69 1.92 13.39
N ALA A 21 9.57 2.12 14.09
CA ALA A 21 8.54 1.10 14.24
C ALA A 21 7.83 0.76 12.91
N VAL A 22 7.83 1.68 11.93
CA VAL A 22 7.15 1.50 10.63
C VAL A 22 8.11 1.39 9.46
N LEU A 23 9.42 1.46 9.69
CA LEU A 23 10.40 1.22 8.64
C LEU A 23 10.17 -0.17 8.01
N PRO A 24 10.32 -0.30 6.68
CA PRO A 24 10.07 -1.54 5.96
C PRO A 24 10.80 -2.75 6.55
N ASP A 25 12.06 -2.60 6.95
CA ASP A 25 12.89 -3.68 7.51
C ASP A 25 12.27 -4.24 8.81
N GLU A 26 11.92 -3.37 9.75
CA GLU A 26 11.35 -3.76 11.04
C GLU A 26 9.93 -4.32 10.89
N ALA A 27 9.13 -3.71 10.01
CA ALA A 27 7.77 -4.14 9.71
C ALA A 27 7.76 -5.57 9.12
N VAL A 28 8.59 -5.83 8.13
CA VAL A 28 8.72 -7.16 7.50
C VAL A 28 9.27 -8.17 8.50
N ARG A 29 10.34 -7.85 9.24
CA ARG A 29 10.92 -8.75 10.25
C ARG A 29 9.89 -9.15 11.32
N ARG A 30 9.06 -8.20 11.77
CA ARG A 30 8.00 -8.45 12.75
C ARG A 30 6.92 -9.40 12.21
N ALA A 31 6.49 -9.20 10.97
CA ALA A 31 5.51 -10.07 10.33
C ALA A 31 6.04 -11.50 10.12
N LEU A 32 7.29 -11.61 9.69
CA LEU A 32 7.91 -12.91 9.40
C LEU A 32 8.18 -13.76 10.66
N LYS A 33 8.14 -13.22 11.87
CA LYS A 33 8.20 -14.03 13.10
C LYS A 33 7.11 -15.09 13.16
N ASN A 34 5.95 -14.82 12.58
CA ASN A 34 4.80 -15.72 12.54
C ASN A 34 4.65 -16.45 11.19
N PHE A 35 5.58 -16.21 10.26
CA PHE A 35 5.58 -16.87 8.97
C PHE A 35 6.00 -18.34 9.12
N ARG A 36 5.18 -19.25 8.57
CA ARG A 36 5.44 -20.70 8.58
C ARG A 36 5.13 -21.22 7.19
N PRO A 37 6.15 -21.42 6.34
CA PRO A 37 5.98 -22.08 5.03
C PRO A 37 5.56 -23.54 5.20
N GLN A 38 4.88 -24.08 4.21
CA GLN A 38 4.29 -25.43 4.28
C GLN A 38 5.24 -26.57 3.82
N GLY A 39 6.52 -26.26 3.59
CA GLY A 39 7.52 -27.29 3.23
C GLY A 39 7.90 -27.31 1.75
N GLY A 40 7.09 -26.71 0.86
CA GLY A 40 7.40 -26.50 -0.55
C GLY A 40 8.29 -25.27 -0.79
N ARG A 41 8.28 -24.75 -2.01
CA ARG A 41 9.03 -23.57 -2.40
C ARG A 41 8.48 -22.31 -1.70
N VAL A 42 9.38 -21.39 -1.38
CA VAL A 42 9.03 -20.04 -0.93
C VAL A 42 9.40 -19.06 -2.06
N LEU A 43 8.38 -18.52 -2.71
CA LEU A 43 8.53 -17.52 -3.76
C LEU A 43 8.21 -16.14 -3.23
N LEU A 44 8.96 -15.13 -3.67
CA LEU A 44 8.79 -13.76 -3.21
C LEU A 44 8.32 -12.87 -4.36
N VAL A 45 7.21 -12.18 -4.18
CA VAL A 45 6.78 -11.09 -5.07
C VAL A 45 6.62 -9.83 -4.24
N ALA A 46 7.28 -8.75 -4.65
CA ALA A 46 7.20 -7.49 -3.95
C ALA A 46 6.85 -6.35 -4.92
N ALA A 47 5.91 -5.49 -4.54
CA ALA A 47 5.46 -4.37 -5.36
C ALA A 47 5.26 -3.08 -4.55
N GLY A 48 5.69 -1.95 -5.11
CA GLY A 48 5.54 -0.62 -4.51
C GLY A 48 6.86 0.10 -4.28
N LYS A 49 6.78 1.33 -3.76
CA LYS A 49 7.95 2.21 -3.56
C LYS A 49 8.98 1.63 -2.58
N ALA A 50 8.55 0.87 -1.58
CA ALA A 50 9.41 0.22 -0.60
C ALA A 50 9.67 -1.27 -0.92
N ALA A 51 9.25 -1.77 -2.08
CA ALA A 51 9.29 -3.19 -2.43
C ALA A 51 10.70 -3.79 -2.35
N TRP A 52 11.70 -3.06 -2.86
CA TRP A 52 13.10 -3.52 -2.79
C TRP A 52 13.56 -3.68 -1.32
N GLN A 53 13.29 -2.69 -0.48
CA GLN A 53 13.71 -2.72 0.92
C GLN A 53 12.98 -3.82 1.70
N MET A 54 11.68 -4.01 1.46
CA MET A 54 10.90 -5.10 2.06
C MET A 54 11.43 -6.46 1.64
N ALA A 55 11.72 -6.66 0.34
CA ALA A 55 12.26 -7.90 -0.20
C ALA A 55 13.66 -8.20 0.36
N HIS A 56 14.54 -7.20 0.40
CA HIS A 56 15.86 -7.32 1.01
C HIS A 56 15.78 -7.76 2.48
N ALA A 57 14.90 -7.12 3.26
CA ALA A 57 14.69 -7.49 4.66
C ALA A 57 14.12 -8.91 4.81
N ALA A 58 13.20 -9.31 3.92
CA ALA A 58 12.61 -10.64 3.93
C ALA A 58 13.64 -11.72 3.63
N VAL A 59 14.43 -11.58 2.56
CA VAL A 59 15.48 -12.54 2.20
C VAL A 59 16.55 -12.62 3.29
N LYS A 60 16.96 -11.48 3.86
CA LYS A 60 17.90 -11.44 4.99
C LYS A 60 17.37 -12.20 6.22
N PHE A 61 16.08 -12.12 6.51
CA PHE A 61 15.47 -12.82 7.64
C PHE A 61 15.29 -14.32 7.39
N LEU A 62 14.87 -14.71 6.17
CA LEU A 62 14.60 -16.11 5.80
C LEU A 62 15.87 -16.88 5.44
N GLY A 63 16.96 -16.17 5.12
CA GLY A 63 18.21 -16.74 4.61
C GLY A 63 18.19 -16.98 3.10
N ARG A 64 17.10 -17.47 2.53
CA ARG A 64 16.91 -17.67 1.08
C ARG A 64 15.43 -17.67 0.70
N VAL A 65 15.19 -17.48 -0.58
CA VAL A 65 13.92 -17.78 -1.28
C VAL A 65 14.23 -18.61 -2.52
N ASP A 66 13.26 -19.36 -3.03
CA ASP A 66 13.44 -20.24 -4.20
C ASP A 66 13.26 -19.49 -5.52
N GLY A 67 12.87 -18.25 -5.47
CA GLY A 67 12.76 -17.31 -6.58
C GLY A 67 12.00 -16.07 -6.15
N GLY A 68 12.20 -14.97 -6.87
CA GLY A 68 11.48 -13.74 -6.54
C GLY A 68 11.50 -12.69 -7.63
N VAL A 69 10.51 -11.80 -7.58
CA VAL A 69 10.40 -10.61 -8.43
C VAL A 69 10.05 -9.41 -7.57
N VAL A 70 10.81 -8.35 -7.73
CA VAL A 70 10.56 -7.03 -7.13
C VAL A 70 10.18 -6.06 -8.25
N VAL A 71 9.10 -5.30 -8.06
CA VAL A 71 8.71 -4.19 -8.93
C VAL A 71 8.65 -2.92 -8.12
N THR A 72 9.58 -2.01 -8.37
CA THR A 72 9.67 -0.75 -7.63
C THR A 72 9.84 0.44 -8.56
N LYS A 73 9.77 1.65 -8.01
CA LYS A 73 9.94 2.90 -8.76
C LYS A 73 11.39 3.05 -9.22
N TYR A 74 11.61 3.72 -10.36
CA TYR A 74 12.96 4.09 -10.84
C TYR A 74 13.81 4.74 -9.76
N GLY A 75 15.07 4.30 -9.66
CA GLY A 75 16.05 4.77 -8.67
C GLY A 75 15.83 4.19 -7.25
N HIS A 76 14.96 3.20 -7.08
CA HIS A 76 14.69 2.59 -5.76
C HIS A 76 15.35 1.23 -5.56
N VAL A 77 15.91 0.61 -6.58
CA VAL A 77 16.76 -0.57 -6.45
C VAL A 77 18.13 -0.15 -5.92
N LYS A 78 18.53 -0.68 -4.76
CA LYS A 78 19.79 -0.31 -4.07
C LYS A 78 20.86 -1.37 -4.18
N GLY A 79 20.64 -2.40 -4.99
CA GLY A 79 21.58 -3.50 -5.20
C GLY A 79 20.87 -4.82 -5.51
N THR A 80 21.63 -5.89 -5.65
CA THR A 80 21.13 -7.23 -5.93
C THR A 80 20.59 -7.89 -4.66
N ILE A 81 19.50 -8.65 -4.80
CA ILE A 81 18.98 -9.53 -3.76
C ILE A 81 19.13 -10.96 -4.27
N PRO A 82 19.85 -11.85 -3.55
CA PRO A 82 20.07 -13.23 -4.01
C PRO A 82 18.75 -13.95 -4.33
N GLY A 83 18.65 -14.54 -5.53
CA GLY A 83 17.47 -15.26 -5.98
C GLY A 83 16.27 -14.40 -6.38
N VAL A 84 16.42 -13.07 -6.48
CA VAL A 84 15.32 -12.14 -6.77
C VAL A 84 15.67 -11.24 -7.96
N ASP A 85 14.80 -11.22 -8.96
CA ASP A 85 14.88 -10.28 -10.10
C ASP A 85 14.28 -8.92 -9.69
N CYS A 86 15.11 -7.88 -9.66
CA CYS A 86 14.70 -6.54 -9.24
C CYS A 86 14.46 -5.67 -10.48
N CYS A 87 13.21 -5.25 -10.67
CA CYS A 87 12.75 -4.44 -11.79
C CYS A 87 12.33 -3.05 -11.33
N GLU A 88 12.66 -2.03 -12.12
CA GLU A 88 12.22 -0.65 -11.90
C GLU A 88 11.20 -0.24 -12.96
N ALA A 89 10.22 0.57 -12.57
CA ALA A 89 9.08 0.94 -13.39
C ALA A 89 8.56 2.35 -13.08
N GLY A 90 7.67 2.84 -13.94
CA GLY A 90 7.05 4.16 -13.82
C GLY A 90 6.07 4.27 -12.66
N HIS A 91 6.13 5.40 -11.98
CA HIS A 91 5.19 5.82 -10.96
C HIS A 91 5.13 7.37 -10.92
N PRO A 92 3.97 8.02 -10.88
CA PRO A 92 2.61 7.46 -10.65
C PRO A 92 1.93 6.86 -11.89
N VAL A 93 2.47 7.08 -13.08
CA VAL A 93 1.91 6.55 -14.34
C VAL A 93 2.54 5.18 -14.63
N PRO A 94 1.74 4.11 -14.81
CA PRO A 94 2.24 2.80 -15.22
C PRO A 94 2.91 2.84 -16.59
N ASP A 95 3.94 2.03 -16.78
CA ASP A 95 4.68 1.91 -18.04
C ASP A 95 4.92 0.46 -18.45
N GLU A 96 5.50 0.26 -19.65
CA GLU A 96 5.79 -1.06 -20.20
C GLU A 96 6.77 -1.87 -19.34
N ASN A 97 7.69 -1.22 -18.62
CA ASN A 97 8.60 -1.90 -17.70
C ASN A 97 7.83 -2.50 -16.51
N GLY A 98 6.85 -1.77 -15.97
CA GLY A 98 5.95 -2.26 -14.93
C GLY A 98 5.09 -3.42 -15.42
N PHE A 99 4.56 -3.33 -16.63
CA PHE A 99 3.78 -4.42 -17.23
C PHE A 99 4.62 -5.66 -17.47
N ALA A 100 5.86 -5.50 -17.96
CA ALA A 100 6.80 -6.61 -18.15
C ALA A 100 7.20 -7.27 -16.83
N ALA A 101 7.52 -6.47 -15.81
CA ALA A 101 7.87 -6.97 -14.49
C ALA A 101 6.69 -7.71 -13.82
N THR A 102 5.47 -7.20 -14.00
CA THR A 102 4.27 -7.87 -13.48
C THR A 102 4.00 -9.20 -14.22
N ARG A 103 4.27 -9.27 -15.54
CA ARG A 103 4.21 -10.55 -16.27
C ARG A 103 5.20 -11.57 -15.71
N LYS A 104 6.47 -11.18 -15.45
CA LYS A 104 7.46 -12.04 -14.80
C LYS A 104 6.97 -12.57 -13.43
N ALA A 105 6.35 -11.69 -12.63
CA ALA A 105 5.78 -12.11 -11.35
C ALA A 105 4.64 -13.14 -11.52
N LEU A 106 3.81 -12.99 -12.53
CA LEU A 106 2.77 -13.97 -12.86
C LEU A 106 3.34 -15.29 -13.40
N GLU A 107 4.39 -15.25 -14.21
CA GLU A 107 5.11 -16.43 -14.69
C GLU A 107 5.78 -17.20 -13.53
N LEU A 108 6.39 -16.46 -12.58
CA LEU A 108 7.01 -17.04 -11.39
C LEU A 108 6.02 -17.87 -10.57
N VAL A 109 4.75 -17.47 -10.50
CA VAL A 109 3.72 -18.14 -9.71
C VAL A 109 2.90 -19.16 -10.49
N GLN A 110 3.32 -19.54 -11.70
CA GLN A 110 2.68 -20.60 -12.47
C GLN A 110 3.12 -22.00 -11.98
N GLY A 111 2.21 -22.96 -12.06
CA GLY A 111 2.50 -24.35 -11.72
C GLY A 111 2.89 -24.58 -10.25
N LEU A 112 2.38 -23.73 -9.35
CA LEU A 112 2.58 -23.92 -7.92
C LEU A 112 1.73 -25.09 -7.39
N THR A 113 2.19 -25.67 -6.30
CA THR A 113 1.50 -26.73 -5.57
C THR A 113 0.90 -26.22 -4.26
N ALA A 114 0.10 -27.03 -3.60
CA ALA A 114 -0.49 -26.68 -2.30
C ALA A 114 0.56 -26.53 -1.18
N GLU A 115 1.74 -27.11 -1.36
CA GLU A 115 2.88 -27.02 -0.43
C GLU A 115 3.69 -25.72 -0.60
N ASP A 116 3.56 -25.07 -1.76
CA ASP A 116 4.29 -23.85 -2.05
C ASP A 116 3.68 -22.63 -1.30
N THR A 117 4.51 -21.65 -1.02
CA THR A 117 4.10 -20.42 -0.37
C THR A 117 4.60 -19.21 -1.15
N VAL A 118 3.71 -18.29 -1.48
CA VAL A 118 4.04 -16.99 -2.06
C VAL A 118 4.07 -15.95 -0.96
N LEU A 119 5.24 -15.40 -0.69
CA LEU A 119 5.41 -14.22 0.16
C LEU A 119 5.18 -12.97 -0.69
N PHE A 120 4.04 -12.32 -0.49
CA PHE A 120 3.64 -11.13 -1.24
C PHE A 120 3.85 -9.88 -0.39
N LEU A 121 4.78 -9.00 -0.80
CA LEU A 121 5.15 -7.78 -0.08
C LEU A 121 4.61 -6.56 -0.84
N LEU A 122 3.76 -5.78 -0.19
CA LEU A 122 3.07 -4.67 -0.84
C LEU A 122 3.29 -3.37 -0.07
N SER A 123 3.58 -2.30 -0.80
CA SER A 123 3.72 -0.95 -0.25
C SER A 123 3.05 0.09 -1.13
N GLY A 124 3.00 1.34 -0.69
CA GLY A 124 2.45 2.46 -1.43
C GLY A 124 3.01 2.58 -2.86
N GLY A 125 2.16 3.00 -3.79
CA GLY A 125 2.47 3.08 -5.22
C GLY A 125 2.25 1.78 -6.01
N GLY A 126 1.86 0.68 -5.36
CA GLY A 126 1.61 -0.61 -6.00
C GLY A 126 0.52 -0.57 -7.09
N SER A 127 -0.41 0.38 -7.04
CA SER A 127 -1.45 0.53 -8.08
C SER A 127 -0.90 0.81 -9.48
N ALA A 128 0.21 1.55 -9.58
CA ALA A 128 0.90 1.82 -10.85
C ALA A 128 1.98 0.76 -11.12
N LEU A 129 2.76 0.39 -10.11
CA LEU A 129 3.93 -0.48 -10.24
C LEU A 129 3.57 -1.95 -10.48
N PHE A 130 2.41 -2.42 -9.99
CA PHE A 130 1.95 -3.80 -10.15
C PHE A 130 0.68 -3.84 -10.99
N GLU A 131 0.86 -3.81 -12.31
CA GLU A 131 -0.22 -3.75 -13.28
C GLU A 131 0.04 -4.71 -14.45
N LYS A 132 -0.99 -5.48 -14.81
CA LYS A 132 -1.10 -6.22 -16.06
C LYS A 132 -2.38 -5.81 -16.75
N PRO A 133 -2.36 -4.87 -17.70
CA PRO A 133 -3.55 -4.48 -18.42
C PRO A 133 -4.17 -5.68 -19.17
N LEU A 134 -5.49 -5.80 -19.15
CA LEU A 134 -6.28 -6.74 -19.95
C LEU A 134 -6.79 -6.12 -21.26
N ILE A 135 -6.50 -4.83 -21.44
CA ILE A 135 -6.73 -4.02 -22.64
C ILE A 135 -5.42 -3.33 -23.02
N PRO A 136 -5.31 -2.70 -24.19
CA PRO A 136 -4.12 -1.92 -24.52
C PRO A 136 -3.78 -0.89 -23.44
N GLY A 137 -2.49 -0.76 -23.08
CA GLY A 137 -2.04 0.13 -22.00
C GLY A 137 -2.47 1.59 -22.22
N ALA A 138 -2.43 2.06 -23.48
CA ALA A 138 -2.90 3.40 -23.85
C ALA A 138 -4.40 3.60 -23.56
N GLU A 139 -5.22 2.58 -23.80
CA GLU A 139 -6.66 2.63 -23.49
C GLU A 139 -6.88 2.67 -21.96
N LEU A 140 -6.12 1.88 -21.19
CA LEU A 140 -6.20 1.93 -19.73
C LEU A 140 -5.85 3.32 -19.18
N GLN A 141 -4.81 3.96 -19.73
CA GLN A 141 -4.44 5.33 -19.38
C GLN A 141 -5.54 6.33 -19.74
N GLN A 142 -6.14 6.20 -20.94
CA GLN A 142 -7.23 7.04 -21.40
C GLN A 142 -8.46 6.92 -20.46
N ILE A 143 -8.87 5.69 -20.11
CA ILE A 143 -10.00 5.46 -19.21
C ILE A 143 -9.71 6.05 -17.82
N THR A 144 -8.48 5.87 -17.30
CA THR A 144 -8.06 6.46 -16.03
C THR A 144 -8.12 7.99 -16.08
N GLY A 145 -7.66 8.59 -17.18
CA GLY A 145 -7.75 10.04 -17.40
C GLY A 145 -9.18 10.56 -17.45
N GLN A 146 -10.10 9.85 -18.12
CA GLN A 146 -11.53 10.20 -18.16
C GLN A 146 -12.14 10.20 -16.74
N LEU A 147 -11.86 9.17 -15.92
CA LEU A 147 -12.35 9.08 -14.54
C LEU A 147 -11.84 10.23 -13.69
N LEU A 148 -10.54 10.55 -13.80
CA LEU A 148 -9.95 11.68 -13.06
C LEU A 148 -10.58 13.02 -13.49
N ALA A 149 -10.71 13.26 -14.78
CA ALA A 149 -11.30 14.48 -15.31
C ALA A 149 -12.79 14.65 -14.95
N SER A 150 -13.50 13.54 -14.75
CA SER A 150 -14.92 13.52 -14.39
C SER A 150 -15.16 13.64 -12.88
N GLY A 151 -14.10 13.70 -12.05
CA GLY A 151 -14.21 13.78 -10.59
C GLY A 151 -14.68 12.48 -9.93
N ALA A 152 -14.42 11.33 -10.55
CA ALA A 152 -14.68 10.03 -9.93
C ALA A 152 -13.87 9.87 -8.65
N ASP A 153 -14.50 9.35 -7.60
CA ASP A 153 -13.80 9.07 -6.36
C ASP A 153 -12.90 7.83 -6.47
N ILE A 154 -12.05 7.61 -5.48
CA ILE A 154 -11.07 6.51 -5.50
C ILE A 154 -11.73 5.13 -5.50
N VAL A 155 -12.91 4.98 -4.93
CA VAL A 155 -13.68 3.73 -4.90
C VAL A 155 -14.20 3.42 -6.30
N GLU A 156 -14.80 4.41 -6.96
CA GLU A 156 -15.28 4.31 -8.34
C GLU A 156 -14.13 4.01 -9.32
N MET A 157 -13.02 4.73 -9.18
CA MET A 157 -11.83 4.47 -9.98
C MET A 157 -11.31 3.04 -9.83
N ASN A 158 -11.18 2.56 -8.59
CA ASN A 158 -10.72 1.20 -8.32
C ASN A 158 -11.72 0.14 -8.79
N THR A 159 -13.02 0.40 -8.73
CA THR A 159 -14.06 -0.50 -9.25
C THR A 159 -13.87 -0.78 -10.74
N ILE A 160 -13.54 0.25 -11.53
CA ILE A 160 -13.22 0.10 -12.96
C ILE A 160 -11.85 -0.58 -13.14
N ARG A 161 -10.81 -0.08 -12.48
CA ARG A 161 -9.42 -0.54 -12.65
C ARG A 161 -9.23 -2.01 -12.28
N LYS A 162 -9.90 -2.50 -11.24
CA LYS A 162 -9.85 -3.91 -10.83
C LYS A 162 -10.30 -4.84 -11.94
N ARG A 163 -11.28 -4.45 -12.76
CA ARG A 163 -11.80 -5.28 -13.88
C ARG A 163 -10.93 -5.24 -15.12
N LEU A 164 -10.21 -4.15 -15.33
CA LEU A 164 -9.33 -3.98 -16.49
C LEU A 164 -7.91 -4.51 -16.26
N SER A 165 -7.65 -5.08 -15.08
CA SER A 165 -6.34 -5.56 -14.64
C SER A 165 -6.31 -7.07 -14.41
N GLY A 166 -5.24 -7.72 -14.83
CA GLY A 166 -4.99 -9.14 -14.60
C GLY A 166 -4.44 -9.48 -13.21
N VAL A 167 -4.18 -8.49 -12.35
CA VAL A 167 -3.59 -8.72 -11.02
C VAL A 167 -4.39 -8.10 -9.88
N LYS A 168 -5.22 -7.08 -10.14
CA LYS A 168 -6.01 -6.38 -9.13
C LYS A 168 -7.27 -7.15 -8.73
N GLY A 169 -7.94 -6.72 -7.65
CA GLY A 169 -9.20 -7.30 -7.18
C GLY A 169 -9.10 -8.80 -6.89
N GLY A 170 -8.03 -9.25 -6.26
CA GLY A 170 -7.81 -10.65 -5.87
C GLY A 170 -7.19 -11.53 -6.95
N ARG A 171 -7.05 -11.07 -8.19
CA ARG A 171 -6.60 -11.90 -9.31
C ARG A 171 -5.16 -12.40 -9.18
N PHE A 172 -4.27 -11.61 -8.58
CA PHE A 172 -2.91 -12.09 -8.33
C PHE A 172 -2.92 -13.29 -7.36
N ALA A 173 -3.62 -13.18 -6.24
CA ALA A 173 -3.72 -14.30 -5.32
C ALA A 173 -4.43 -15.52 -5.94
N GLN A 174 -5.44 -15.29 -6.78
CA GLN A 174 -6.07 -16.37 -7.56
C GLN A 174 -5.06 -17.06 -8.49
N SER A 175 -4.16 -16.31 -9.12
CA SER A 175 -3.11 -16.86 -9.99
C SER A 175 -2.06 -17.68 -9.20
N CYS A 176 -1.95 -17.47 -7.90
CA CYS A 176 -1.07 -18.25 -7.03
C CYS A 176 -1.67 -19.61 -6.62
N ALA A 177 -2.99 -19.84 -6.83
CA ALA A 177 -3.62 -21.07 -6.42
C ALA A 177 -3.00 -22.30 -7.12
N PRO A 178 -2.83 -23.46 -6.41
CA PRO A 178 -3.31 -23.76 -5.06
C PRO A 178 -2.34 -23.39 -3.92
N ALA A 179 -1.24 -22.66 -4.18
CA ALA A 179 -0.28 -22.25 -3.16
C ALA A 179 -0.91 -21.30 -2.13
N ARG A 180 -0.30 -21.22 -0.96
CA ARG A 180 -0.66 -20.23 0.06
C ARG A 180 -0.03 -18.87 -0.26
N VAL A 181 -0.79 -17.80 -0.10
CA VAL A 181 -0.27 -16.44 -0.17
C VAL A 181 -0.17 -15.86 1.24
N PHE A 182 1.03 -15.44 1.64
CA PHE A 182 1.25 -14.66 2.86
C PHE A 182 1.59 -13.23 2.47
N SER A 183 0.64 -12.33 2.65
CA SER A 183 0.76 -10.93 2.24
C SER A 183 1.17 -10.04 3.41
N ILE A 184 2.24 -9.25 3.23
CA ILE A 184 2.69 -8.23 4.17
C ILE A 184 2.50 -6.86 3.52
N VAL A 185 1.71 -6.00 4.16
CA VAL A 185 1.32 -4.71 3.62
C VAL A 185 1.86 -3.57 4.48
N LEU A 186 2.56 -2.63 3.85
CA LEU A 186 2.84 -1.30 4.37
C LEU A 186 1.82 -0.33 3.79
N SER A 187 0.87 0.10 4.61
CA SER A 187 -0.23 0.96 4.20
C SER A 187 0.13 2.43 4.31
N ASP A 188 -0.14 3.17 3.24
CA ASP A 188 -0.10 4.64 3.19
C ASP A 188 -1.51 5.26 3.08
N ILE A 189 -2.56 4.46 3.25
CA ILE A 189 -3.96 4.88 3.16
C ILE A 189 -4.58 4.90 4.57
N LEU A 190 -5.31 5.96 4.89
CA LEU A 190 -6.03 6.07 6.18
C LEU A 190 -7.06 4.95 6.35
N GLY A 191 -7.07 4.36 7.54
CA GLY A 191 -7.99 3.27 7.88
C GLY A 191 -7.59 1.90 7.34
N ASP A 192 -6.50 1.83 6.55
CA ASP A 192 -5.92 0.60 6.02
C ASP A 192 -6.89 -0.27 5.19
N PRO A 193 -7.70 0.27 4.26
CA PRO A 193 -8.61 -0.52 3.45
C PRO A 193 -7.83 -1.37 2.46
N LEU A 194 -7.68 -2.67 2.77
CA LEU A 194 -6.85 -3.61 2.01
C LEU A 194 -7.21 -3.71 0.52
N ASP A 195 -8.48 -3.56 0.20
CA ASP A 195 -8.99 -3.60 -1.18
C ASP A 195 -8.67 -2.33 -1.98
N MET A 196 -8.27 -1.24 -1.30
CA MET A 196 -7.80 0.01 -1.92
C MET A 196 -6.28 0.04 -2.08
N ILE A 197 -5.53 -0.63 -1.21
CA ILE A 197 -4.07 -0.69 -1.28
C ILE A 197 -3.67 -1.46 -2.54
N ALA A 198 -3.01 -0.79 -3.49
CA ALA A 198 -2.70 -1.29 -4.82
C ALA A 198 -3.90 -1.89 -5.58
N SER A 199 -5.13 -1.48 -5.23
CA SER A 199 -6.39 -2.03 -5.74
C SER A 199 -6.58 -3.52 -5.43
N GLY A 200 -6.06 -4.00 -4.29
CA GLY A 200 -6.33 -5.30 -3.70
C GLY A 200 -5.86 -6.53 -4.47
N PRO A 201 -4.56 -6.70 -4.83
CA PRO A 201 -4.12 -7.86 -5.60
C PRO A 201 -4.32 -9.21 -4.91
N ALA A 202 -4.28 -9.21 -3.58
CA ALA A 202 -4.44 -10.39 -2.73
C ALA A 202 -5.61 -10.26 -1.73
N VAL A 203 -6.66 -9.56 -2.15
CA VAL A 203 -7.87 -9.33 -1.33
C VAL A 203 -9.10 -9.60 -2.18
N PRO A 204 -10.14 -10.29 -1.67
CA PRO A 204 -11.42 -10.44 -2.37
C PRO A 204 -12.00 -9.08 -2.74
N ASP A 205 -12.53 -8.95 -3.95
CA ASP A 205 -13.15 -7.71 -4.39
C ASP A 205 -14.63 -7.66 -4.02
N THR A 206 -15.01 -6.66 -3.24
CA THR A 206 -16.39 -6.44 -2.82
C THR A 206 -17.25 -5.73 -3.86
N SER A 207 -16.62 -5.05 -4.85
CA SER A 207 -17.35 -4.35 -5.92
C SER A 207 -17.96 -5.32 -6.92
N THR A 208 -19.10 -4.97 -7.55
CA THR A 208 -19.81 -5.81 -8.50
C THR A 208 -19.66 -5.31 -9.95
N CYS A 209 -19.87 -6.19 -10.93
CA CYS A 209 -19.90 -5.79 -12.34
C CYS A 209 -21.03 -4.79 -12.62
N ALA A 210 -22.16 -4.90 -11.92
CA ALA A 210 -23.26 -3.94 -12.04
C ALA A 210 -22.83 -2.52 -11.60
N GLN A 211 -22.06 -2.41 -10.49
CA GLN A 211 -21.49 -1.12 -10.08
C GLN A 211 -20.51 -0.57 -11.12
N ALA A 212 -19.65 -1.42 -11.68
CA ALA A 212 -18.71 -0.98 -12.70
C ALA A 212 -19.40 -0.45 -13.97
N LEU A 213 -20.46 -1.12 -14.43
CA LEU A 213 -21.24 -0.67 -15.57
C LEU A 213 -21.98 0.64 -15.27
N ALA A 214 -22.55 0.79 -14.09
CA ALA A 214 -23.21 2.02 -13.65
C ALA A 214 -22.23 3.20 -13.57
N ILE A 215 -21.01 2.98 -13.08
CA ILE A 215 -19.94 4.01 -13.07
C ILE A 215 -19.56 4.40 -14.49
N ALA A 216 -19.40 3.43 -15.39
CA ALA A 216 -19.07 3.68 -16.79
C ALA A 216 -20.15 4.51 -17.49
N GLU A 217 -21.42 4.25 -17.21
CA GLU A 217 -22.55 5.02 -17.70
C GLU A 217 -22.61 6.43 -17.09
N LYS A 218 -22.48 6.54 -15.74
CA LYS A 218 -22.49 7.80 -15.00
C LYS A 218 -21.49 8.82 -15.55
N TYR A 219 -20.29 8.35 -15.91
CA TYR A 219 -19.21 9.21 -16.41
C TYR A 219 -19.05 9.17 -17.92
N HIS A 220 -19.97 8.53 -18.64
CA HIS A 220 -19.97 8.42 -20.12
C HIS A 220 -18.61 7.95 -20.67
N LEU A 221 -17.99 6.94 -20.00
CA LEU A 221 -16.66 6.47 -20.36
C LEU A 221 -16.61 5.94 -21.80
N GLN A 222 -15.61 6.39 -22.55
CA GLN A 222 -15.32 5.86 -23.88
C GLN A 222 -14.56 4.54 -23.73
N LEU A 223 -15.23 3.44 -24.01
CA LEU A 223 -14.74 2.08 -23.79
C LEU A 223 -14.78 1.29 -25.09
N SER A 224 -13.72 0.53 -25.38
CA SER A 224 -13.76 -0.49 -26.43
C SER A 224 -14.74 -1.61 -26.11
N ALA A 225 -15.07 -2.43 -27.09
CA ALA A 225 -15.90 -3.61 -26.89
C ALA A 225 -15.26 -4.59 -25.87
N GLN A 226 -13.92 -4.71 -25.90
CA GLN A 226 -13.15 -5.52 -24.95
C GLN A 226 -13.26 -4.98 -23.53
N ALA A 227 -13.07 -3.68 -23.32
CA ALA A 227 -13.20 -3.06 -22.02
C ALA A 227 -14.61 -3.23 -21.44
N LYS A 228 -15.66 -3.01 -22.24
CA LYS A 228 -17.05 -3.24 -21.84
C LYS A 228 -17.31 -4.69 -21.41
N ALA A 229 -16.80 -5.66 -22.16
CA ALA A 229 -16.92 -7.08 -21.83
C ALA A 229 -16.22 -7.44 -20.51
N LEU A 230 -15.06 -6.84 -20.23
CA LEU A 230 -14.35 -7.02 -18.97
C LEU A 230 -15.09 -6.39 -17.77
N LEU A 231 -15.71 -5.22 -17.94
CA LEU A 231 -16.52 -4.60 -16.88
C LEU A 231 -17.73 -5.44 -16.50
N ALA A 232 -18.27 -6.24 -17.43
CA ALA A 232 -19.40 -7.15 -17.19
C ALA A 232 -18.97 -8.46 -16.50
N GLN A 233 -17.68 -8.69 -16.25
CA GLN A 233 -17.18 -9.88 -15.57
C GLN A 233 -16.92 -9.61 -14.10
N GLU A 234 -17.27 -10.58 -13.23
CA GLU A 234 -16.96 -10.47 -11.81
C GLU A 234 -15.48 -10.77 -11.54
N THR A 235 -14.98 -10.08 -10.54
CA THR A 235 -13.68 -10.32 -9.92
C THR A 235 -13.77 -11.39 -8.83
N PRO A 236 -12.66 -12.01 -8.39
CA PRO A 236 -12.66 -12.97 -7.29
C PRO A 236 -13.34 -12.45 -6.03
N LYS A 237 -14.35 -13.18 -5.53
CA LYS A 237 -15.12 -12.83 -4.33
C LYS A 237 -14.67 -13.59 -3.09
N VAL A 238 -13.94 -14.68 -3.26
CA VAL A 238 -13.41 -15.53 -2.20
C VAL A 238 -11.98 -15.90 -2.53
N LEU A 239 -11.11 -15.88 -1.52
CA LEU A 239 -9.71 -16.28 -1.57
C LEU A 239 -9.38 -17.09 -0.33
N ASP A 240 -9.38 -18.43 -0.46
CA ASP A 240 -9.33 -19.33 0.71
C ASP A 240 -7.93 -19.49 1.34
N ARG A 241 -6.87 -19.20 0.59
CA ARG A 241 -5.49 -19.48 1.02
C ARG A 241 -4.63 -18.22 1.13
N VAL A 242 -5.24 -17.11 1.51
CA VAL A 242 -4.55 -15.83 1.68
C VAL A 242 -4.56 -15.41 3.14
N ALA A 243 -3.40 -15.12 3.70
CA ALA A 243 -3.25 -14.48 5.01
C ALA A 243 -2.55 -13.14 4.83
N THR A 244 -3.18 -12.06 5.29
CA THR A 244 -2.66 -10.70 5.16
C THR A 244 -2.33 -10.10 6.51
N GLN A 245 -1.16 -9.46 6.63
CA GLN A 245 -0.75 -8.68 7.79
C GLN A 245 -0.42 -7.25 7.37
N ILE A 246 -1.05 -6.28 8.00
CA ILE A 246 -0.67 -4.87 7.91
C ILE A 246 0.39 -4.62 8.99
N THR A 247 1.59 -4.21 8.60
CA THR A 247 2.74 -4.11 9.50
C THR A 247 3.33 -2.72 9.64
N GLY A 248 2.97 -1.82 8.76
CA GLY A 248 3.29 -0.40 8.81
C GLY A 248 2.09 0.40 8.35
N SER A 249 1.62 1.30 9.21
CA SER A 249 0.50 2.20 8.93
C SER A 249 0.57 3.42 9.83
N VAL A 250 -0.26 4.43 9.55
CA VAL A 250 -0.42 5.60 10.43
C VAL A 250 -0.77 5.17 11.85
N ARG A 251 -1.62 4.15 11.99
CA ARG A 251 -2.02 3.60 13.29
C ARG A 251 -0.83 3.05 14.08
N GLU A 252 0.05 2.28 13.43
CA GLU A 252 1.27 1.76 14.07
C GLU A 252 2.24 2.88 14.43
N LEU A 253 2.36 3.89 13.59
CA LEU A 253 3.18 5.08 13.85
C LEU A 253 2.67 5.82 15.10
N CYS A 254 1.35 6.03 15.20
CA CYS A 254 0.71 6.67 16.36
C CYS A 254 0.90 5.85 17.65
N ARG A 255 0.76 4.52 17.58
CA ARG A 255 0.98 3.63 18.74
C ARG A 255 2.42 3.70 19.24
N ALA A 256 3.39 3.68 18.30
CA ALA A 256 4.80 3.78 18.66
C ALA A 256 5.14 5.14 19.26
N ALA A 257 4.57 6.24 18.74
CA ALA A 257 4.69 7.57 19.30
C ALA A 257 4.14 7.63 20.73
N ALA A 258 2.94 7.11 20.94
CA ALA A 258 2.33 7.08 22.27
C ALA A 258 3.15 6.24 23.28
N SER A 259 3.70 5.10 22.83
CA SER A 259 4.60 4.29 23.66
C SER A 259 5.87 5.05 24.06
N ALA A 260 6.51 5.71 23.09
CA ALA A 260 7.70 6.52 23.33
C ALA A 260 7.43 7.69 24.29
N CYS A 261 6.26 8.36 24.16
CA CYS A 261 5.83 9.38 25.10
C CYS A 261 5.73 8.85 26.53
N ARG A 262 5.10 7.70 26.74
CA ARG A 262 4.98 7.08 28.09
C ARG A 262 6.34 6.76 28.68
N ASN A 263 7.26 6.23 27.88
CA ASN A 263 8.61 5.90 28.34
C ASN A 263 9.41 7.14 28.79
N LEU A 264 9.04 8.32 28.31
CA LEU A 264 9.62 9.61 28.70
C LEU A 264 8.82 10.33 29.80
N GLY A 265 7.79 9.67 30.35
CA GLY A 265 6.95 10.21 31.43
C GLY A 265 5.85 11.17 30.98
N TYR A 266 5.52 11.20 29.67
CA TYR A 266 4.37 11.94 29.16
C TYR A 266 3.11 11.09 29.17
N GLU A 267 1.95 11.72 29.29
CA GLU A 267 0.63 11.11 29.11
C GLU A 267 0.12 11.42 27.69
N PRO A 268 0.25 10.48 26.74
CA PRO A 268 -0.19 10.70 25.38
C PRO A 268 -1.71 10.53 25.25
N VAL A 269 -2.33 11.43 24.51
CA VAL A 269 -3.72 11.32 24.08
C VAL A 269 -3.74 11.24 22.55
N LEU A 270 -4.20 10.11 22.02
CA LEU A 270 -4.43 9.95 20.60
C LEU A 270 -5.81 10.52 20.25
N LEU A 271 -5.85 11.66 19.58
CA LEU A 271 -7.10 12.30 19.17
C LEU A 271 -7.74 11.58 17.98
N THR A 272 -6.92 11.22 16.99
CA THR A 272 -7.35 10.46 15.80
C THR A 272 -6.14 9.89 15.08
N ASP A 273 -6.32 8.75 14.40
CA ASP A 273 -5.39 8.16 13.43
C ASP A 273 -5.96 8.20 11.99
N GLN A 274 -7.08 8.94 11.80
CA GLN A 274 -7.82 9.02 10.53
C GLN A 274 -8.22 10.47 10.19
N LEU A 275 -7.30 11.43 10.42
CA LEU A 275 -7.59 12.82 10.12
C LEU A 275 -7.69 13.04 8.60
N CYS A 276 -8.87 13.46 8.14
CA CYS A 276 -9.15 13.80 6.75
C CYS A 276 -9.77 15.20 6.70
N CYS A 277 -8.97 16.21 6.38
CA CYS A 277 -9.39 17.60 6.22
C CYS A 277 -8.28 18.41 5.56
N GLU A 278 -8.54 19.66 5.24
CA GLU A 278 -7.52 20.59 4.75
C GLU A 278 -6.43 20.78 5.82
N ALA A 279 -5.16 20.67 5.44
CA ALA A 279 -4.02 20.79 6.36
C ALA A 279 -4.00 22.12 7.09
N ARG A 280 -4.41 23.21 6.42
CA ARG A 280 -4.53 24.55 7.00
C ARG A 280 -5.54 24.58 8.15
N GLU A 281 -6.70 23.95 7.97
CA GLU A 281 -7.77 23.89 8.98
C GLU A 281 -7.30 23.10 10.20
N ALA A 282 -6.70 21.91 9.97
CA ALA A 282 -6.11 21.11 11.02
C ALA A 282 -5.06 21.90 11.81
N GLY A 283 -4.14 22.60 11.13
CA GLY A 283 -3.13 23.42 11.77
C GLY A 283 -3.71 24.55 12.61
N SER A 284 -4.75 25.22 12.14
CA SER A 284 -5.45 26.27 12.88
C SER A 284 -6.13 25.73 14.14
N PHE A 285 -6.80 24.59 14.04
CA PHE A 285 -7.47 23.94 15.16
C PHE A 285 -6.47 23.48 16.22
N LEU A 286 -5.41 22.77 15.83
CA LEU A 286 -4.36 22.31 16.74
C LEU A 286 -3.64 23.48 17.42
N GLY A 287 -3.36 24.56 16.68
CA GLY A 287 -2.77 25.78 17.23
C GLY A 287 -3.66 26.44 18.29
N SER A 288 -4.97 26.35 18.14
CA SER A 288 -5.92 26.84 19.14
C SER A 288 -5.92 26.01 20.42
N ILE A 289 -5.84 24.68 20.30
CA ILE A 289 -5.69 23.77 21.44
C ILE A 289 -4.41 24.10 22.21
N VAL A 290 -3.27 24.25 21.51
CA VAL A 290 -1.98 24.60 22.14
C VAL A 290 -2.09 25.90 22.93
N ARG A 291 -2.64 26.96 22.35
CA ARG A 291 -2.80 28.27 23.03
C ARG A 291 -3.63 28.13 24.32
N THR A 292 -4.74 27.41 24.26
CA THR A 292 -5.62 27.19 25.42
C THR A 292 -4.88 26.45 26.55
N GLN A 293 -4.21 25.35 26.22
CA GLN A 293 -3.52 24.54 27.22
C GLN A 293 -2.28 25.25 27.79
N ALA A 294 -1.56 26.00 26.97
CA ALA A 294 -0.43 26.80 27.42
C ALA A 294 -0.88 27.91 28.39
N GLY A 295 -2.03 28.56 28.14
CA GLY A 295 -2.64 29.52 29.06
C GLY A 295 -3.04 28.92 30.41
N GLN A 296 -3.29 27.61 30.48
CA GLN A 296 -3.55 26.87 31.73
C GLN A 296 -2.28 26.37 32.41
N GLY A 297 -1.10 26.71 31.91
CA GLY A 297 0.18 26.26 32.45
C GLY A 297 0.51 24.78 32.18
N LYS A 298 -0.26 24.08 31.36
CA LYS A 298 -0.02 22.69 31.01
C LYS A 298 1.12 22.58 29.99
N LYS A 299 1.98 21.58 30.18
CA LYS A 299 3.00 21.22 29.21
C LYS A 299 2.36 20.32 28.16
N LEU A 300 2.18 20.82 26.96
CA LEU A 300 1.59 20.10 25.85
C LEU A 300 2.62 19.97 24.72
N ALA A 301 2.76 18.75 24.18
CA ALA A 301 3.40 18.50 22.91
C ALA A 301 2.33 17.95 21.96
N LEU A 302 2.09 18.63 20.85
CA LEU A 302 1.18 18.18 19.80
C LEU A 302 2.00 17.69 18.62
N SER A 303 1.65 16.53 18.10
CA SER A 303 2.20 15.97 16.87
C SER A 303 1.07 15.70 15.90
N LEU A 304 1.27 16.13 14.67
CA LEU A 304 0.44 15.77 13.55
C LEU A 304 1.24 14.81 12.67
N ILE A 305 0.81 13.55 12.61
CA ILE A 305 1.55 12.49 11.94
C ILE A 305 1.15 12.37 10.47
N HIS A 306 -0.15 12.47 10.18
CA HIS A 306 -0.67 12.37 8.82
C HIS A 306 -2.00 13.12 8.70
N ILE A 307 -2.18 13.82 7.56
CA ILE A 307 -3.45 14.41 7.14
C ILE A 307 -3.75 13.91 5.73
N SER A 308 -4.95 13.39 5.52
CA SER A 308 -5.49 13.18 4.19
C SER A 308 -6.35 14.38 3.81
N GLU A 309 -5.96 15.12 2.78
CA GLU A 309 -6.72 16.25 2.27
C GLU A 309 -7.79 15.77 1.29
N PRO A 310 -9.07 16.09 1.50
CA PRO A 310 -10.17 15.57 0.67
C PRO A 310 -10.14 16.10 -0.77
N THR A 311 -9.52 17.25 -1.01
CA THR A 311 -9.47 17.92 -2.32
C THR A 311 -8.19 17.65 -3.10
N ARG A 312 -7.16 17.13 -2.46
CA ARG A 312 -5.96 16.63 -3.14
C ARG A 312 -6.12 15.15 -3.48
N GLN A 313 -6.92 14.86 -4.48
CA GLN A 313 -6.46 13.89 -5.47
C GLN A 313 -5.12 14.46 -5.96
N GLU A 314 -4.02 13.70 -5.76
CA GLU A 314 -2.70 14.14 -6.21
C GLU A 314 -2.86 14.75 -7.60
N ALA A 315 -2.64 16.05 -7.68
CA ALA A 315 -2.53 16.69 -8.99
C ALA A 315 -1.41 15.91 -9.67
N ILE A 316 -1.77 15.12 -10.67
CA ILE A 316 -0.81 14.49 -11.54
C ILE A 316 -0.13 15.67 -12.20
N SER A 317 1.02 16.06 -11.66
CA SER A 317 1.91 17.01 -12.30
C SER A 317 2.34 16.34 -13.59
N TYR A 318 1.86 16.90 -14.69
CA TYR A 318 2.30 16.58 -16.03
C TYR A 318 3.77 16.93 -16.21
#